data_381718f1bbda5557f0ee3ab58bc51002
#
_entry.id   381718f1bbda5557f0ee3ab58bc51002
#
_cell.length_a   1.000
_cell.length_b   1.000
_cell.length_c   1.000
_cell.angle_alpha   90.00
_cell.angle_beta   90.00
_cell.angle_gamma   90.00
#
_symmetry.space_group_name_H-M   'P 1'
#
loop_
_entity.id
_entity.type
_entity.pdbx_description
1 polymer ?
#
loop_
_entity_poly.entity_id
_entity_poly.type
_entity_poly.pdbx_seq_one_letter_code
_entity_poly.pdbx_strand_id
1 'polypeptide(L)'
;MTVTTAKWTLDDYHCMIDVGILEARHVELLNGEIIEMPPEGEPHAYYRTEAKDYLKELLGTRVKIREAAPITIPDSASEPEPDIAIVQPLGRDYLQHHPYPENIFWLIEFSNTSLAKDLDIKRKAYATASIPEYWVMNLKNRQLKVFRNPVNGDYASESTLATGEIRPLTFQDVVVSVQRLLEG
;
A
#
# COMPACT_ATOMS: atom_id res chain seq x y z
N MET A 1 -1.42 -32.76 18.44
CA MET A 1 -2.15 -32.33 17.22
C MET A 1 -1.78 -30.88 16.94
N THR A 2 -1.24 -30.58 15.77
CA THR A 2 -0.98 -29.20 15.35
C THR A 2 -2.27 -28.68 14.73
N VAL A 3 -2.84 -27.62 15.28
CA VAL A 3 -4.00 -26.93 14.69
C VAL A 3 -3.47 -25.98 13.62
N THR A 4 -3.87 -26.20 12.38
CA THR A 4 -3.60 -25.27 11.27
C THR A 4 -4.90 -24.56 10.88
N THR A 5 -4.86 -23.24 10.73
CA THR A 5 -5.97 -22.47 10.17
C THR A 5 -6.04 -22.68 8.66
N ALA A 6 -7.25 -22.78 8.12
CA ALA A 6 -7.45 -22.75 6.65
C ALA A 6 -7.07 -21.37 6.11
N LYS A 7 -6.47 -21.37 4.93
CA LYS A 7 -6.16 -20.14 4.19
C LYS A 7 -7.09 -20.03 2.99
N TRP A 8 -7.50 -18.81 2.69
CA TRP A 8 -8.35 -18.49 1.56
C TRP A 8 -7.50 -18.16 0.32
N THR A 9 -7.95 -18.61 -0.83
CA THR A 9 -7.38 -18.21 -2.12
C THR A 9 -7.99 -16.88 -2.58
N LEU A 10 -7.42 -16.27 -3.62
CA LEU A 10 -8.02 -15.10 -4.27
C LEU A 10 -9.41 -15.44 -4.84
N ASP A 11 -9.55 -16.61 -5.47
CA ASP A 11 -10.83 -17.05 -6.03
C ASP A 11 -11.91 -17.23 -4.96
N ASP A 12 -11.55 -17.81 -3.80
CA ASP A 12 -12.47 -17.91 -2.66
C ASP A 12 -12.91 -16.52 -2.18
N TYR A 13 -11.96 -15.59 -2.06
CA TYR A 13 -12.21 -14.23 -1.61
C TYR A 13 -13.12 -13.47 -2.58
N HIS A 14 -12.83 -13.54 -3.88
CA HIS A 14 -13.68 -12.94 -4.92
C HIS A 14 -15.08 -13.56 -4.93
N CYS A 15 -15.18 -14.90 -4.77
CA CYS A 15 -16.47 -15.57 -4.65
C CYS A 15 -17.28 -15.04 -3.46
N MET A 16 -16.65 -14.82 -2.29
CA MET A 16 -17.33 -14.25 -1.12
C MET A 16 -17.82 -12.81 -1.37
N ILE A 17 -17.07 -12.01 -2.13
CA ILE A 17 -17.49 -10.67 -2.55
C ILE A 17 -18.70 -10.77 -3.48
N ASP A 18 -18.61 -11.58 -4.52
CA ASP A 18 -19.64 -11.71 -5.57
C ASP A 18 -21.01 -12.19 -5.01
N VAL A 19 -20.99 -13.07 -4.01
CA VAL A 19 -22.21 -13.55 -3.35
C VAL A 19 -22.65 -12.70 -2.16
N GLY A 20 -21.94 -11.59 -1.87
CA GLY A 20 -22.32 -10.61 -0.84
C GLY A 20 -21.97 -11.00 0.60
N ILE A 21 -21.18 -12.06 0.84
CA ILE A 21 -20.81 -12.46 2.22
C ILE A 21 -20.05 -11.36 2.95
N LEU A 22 -19.25 -10.57 2.20
CA LEU A 22 -18.39 -9.53 2.75
C LEU A 22 -18.99 -8.10 2.61
N GLU A 23 -20.19 -7.95 2.03
CA GLU A 23 -20.77 -6.65 1.68
C GLU A 23 -20.90 -5.67 2.87
N ALA A 24 -21.16 -6.18 4.08
CA ALA A 24 -21.32 -5.36 5.28
C ALA A 24 -19.99 -5.11 6.03
N ARG A 25 -18.85 -5.51 5.46
CA ARG A 25 -17.53 -5.46 6.10
C ARG A 25 -16.53 -4.74 5.22
N HIS A 26 -15.69 -3.91 5.83
CA HIS A 26 -14.48 -3.40 5.17
C HIS A 26 -13.33 -4.33 5.50
N VAL A 27 -12.94 -5.15 4.54
CA VAL A 27 -11.92 -6.21 4.72
C VAL A 27 -10.92 -6.22 3.59
N GLU A 28 -9.71 -6.70 3.87
CA GLU A 28 -8.68 -7.01 2.88
C GLU A 28 -8.22 -8.46 3.04
N LEU A 29 -7.72 -9.09 1.98
CA LEU A 29 -7.08 -10.40 2.03
C LEU A 29 -5.58 -10.23 2.17
N LEU A 30 -4.97 -10.81 3.22
CA LEU A 30 -3.52 -10.80 3.44
C LEU A 30 -3.02 -12.20 3.79
N ASN A 31 -2.13 -12.76 2.98
CA ASN A 31 -1.56 -14.10 3.15
C ASN A 31 -2.63 -15.19 3.37
N GLY A 32 -3.74 -15.08 2.63
CA GLY A 32 -4.89 -15.95 2.73
C GLY A 32 -5.74 -15.77 4.00
N GLU A 33 -5.58 -14.68 4.72
CA GLU A 33 -6.41 -14.31 5.86
C GLU A 33 -7.26 -13.09 5.53
N ILE A 34 -8.56 -13.15 5.85
CA ILE A 34 -9.47 -12.00 5.73
C ILE A 34 -9.31 -11.16 6.99
N ILE A 35 -8.85 -9.91 6.81
CA ILE A 35 -8.56 -8.97 7.89
C ILE A 35 -9.56 -7.82 7.83
N GLU A 36 -10.26 -7.57 8.93
CA GLU A 36 -11.18 -6.44 9.03
C GLU A 36 -10.42 -5.13 9.23
N MET A 37 -10.79 -4.13 8.45
CA MET A 37 -10.17 -2.81 8.47
C MET A 37 -10.98 -1.89 9.40
N PRO A 38 -10.33 -1.16 10.31
CA PRO A 38 -11.04 -0.16 11.11
C PRO A 38 -11.52 0.98 10.21
N PRO A 39 -12.60 1.68 10.63
CA PRO A 39 -13.02 2.89 9.95
C PRO A 39 -11.89 3.93 9.89
N GLU A 40 -11.81 4.59 8.76
CA GLU A 40 -10.84 5.68 8.57
C GLU A 40 -11.29 6.93 9.35
N GLY A 41 -10.35 7.54 10.08
CA GLY A 41 -10.58 8.83 10.75
C GLY A 41 -10.23 10.03 9.86
N GLU A 42 -10.78 11.20 10.20
CA GLU A 42 -10.64 12.45 9.42
C GLU A 42 -9.18 12.86 9.17
N PRO A 43 -8.24 12.78 10.14
CA PRO A 43 -6.85 13.12 9.87
C PRO A 43 -6.19 12.22 8.84
N HIS A 44 -6.51 10.91 8.87
CA HIS A 44 -5.98 9.95 7.90
C HIS A 44 -6.47 10.28 6.48
N ALA A 45 -7.79 10.48 6.32
CA ALA A 45 -8.39 10.87 5.05
C ALA A 45 -7.79 12.16 4.49
N TYR A 46 -7.60 13.17 5.34
CA TYR A 46 -7.01 14.45 4.97
C TYR A 46 -5.59 14.29 4.42
N TYR A 47 -4.68 13.70 5.20
CA TYR A 47 -3.27 13.55 4.79
C TYR A 47 -3.11 12.67 3.55
N ARG A 48 -3.90 11.60 3.42
CA ARG A 48 -3.92 10.75 2.23
C ARG A 48 -4.30 11.55 0.98
N THR A 49 -5.37 12.35 1.06
CA THR A 49 -5.86 13.15 -0.07
C THR A 49 -4.86 14.24 -0.47
N GLU A 50 -4.31 14.99 0.49
CA GLU A 50 -3.31 16.02 0.21
C GLU A 50 -2.04 15.42 -0.42
N ALA A 51 -1.55 14.30 0.12
CA ALA A 51 -0.39 13.62 -0.44
C ALA A 51 -0.63 13.09 -1.85
N LYS A 52 -1.82 12.52 -2.12
CA LYS A 52 -2.20 12.09 -3.47
C LYS A 52 -2.17 13.25 -4.46
N ASP A 53 -2.76 14.38 -4.12
CA ASP A 53 -2.84 15.53 -5.01
C ASP A 53 -1.44 16.14 -5.23
N TYR A 54 -0.63 16.24 -4.20
CA TYR A 54 0.77 16.65 -4.29
C TYR A 54 1.60 15.73 -5.20
N LEU A 55 1.51 14.42 -5.01
CA LEU A 55 2.22 13.46 -5.86
C LEU A 55 1.72 13.48 -7.29
N LYS A 56 0.44 13.72 -7.52
CA LYS A 56 -0.13 13.88 -8.86
C LYS A 56 0.43 15.12 -9.58
N GLU A 57 0.60 16.22 -8.85
CA GLU A 57 1.23 17.44 -9.37
C GLU A 57 2.68 17.17 -9.83
N LEU A 58 3.46 16.41 -9.03
CA LEU A 58 4.86 16.11 -9.32
C LEU A 58 5.06 15.08 -10.43
N LEU A 59 4.21 14.06 -10.48
CA LEU A 59 4.39 12.90 -11.36
C LEU A 59 3.64 13.02 -12.68
N GLY A 60 2.56 13.81 -12.71
CA GLY A 60 1.76 14.06 -13.91
C GLY A 60 1.16 12.75 -14.48
N THR A 61 1.30 12.60 -15.80
CA THR A 61 0.77 11.44 -16.55
C THR A 61 1.71 10.24 -16.60
N ARG A 62 2.89 10.34 -16.01
CA ARG A 62 3.88 9.24 -15.98
C ARG A 62 3.41 8.04 -15.19
N VAL A 63 2.44 8.24 -14.32
CA VAL A 63 1.90 7.22 -13.41
C VAL A 63 0.38 7.27 -13.38
N LYS A 64 -0.23 6.20 -12.88
CA LYS A 64 -1.57 6.21 -12.34
C LYS A 64 -1.47 6.15 -10.81
N ILE A 65 -2.09 7.11 -10.12
CA ILE A 65 -2.23 7.08 -8.66
C ILE A 65 -3.58 6.45 -8.35
N ARG A 66 -3.57 5.42 -7.52
CA ARG A 66 -4.76 4.76 -6.98
C ARG A 66 -4.81 5.07 -5.48
N GLU A 67 -5.98 5.42 -5.01
CA GLU A 67 -6.25 5.79 -3.62
C GLU A 67 -7.24 4.80 -3.04
N ALA A 68 -6.93 4.22 -1.86
CA ALA A 68 -7.79 3.26 -1.17
C ALA A 68 -8.41 2.24 -2.14
N ALA A 69 -7.57 1.57 -2.88
CA ALA A 69 -8.00 0.64 -3.93
C ALA A 69 -7.09 -0.60 -3.95
N PRO A 70 -7.64 -1.80 -4.16
CA PRO A 70 -6.88 -3.03 -4.06
C PRO A 70 -5.71 -3.12 -5.05
N ILE A 71 -4.68 -3.84 -4.64
CA ILE A 71 -3.65 -4.44 -5.49
C ILE A 71 -3.72 -5.95 -5.32
N THR A 72 -3.37 -6.73 -6.32
CA THR A 72 -3.40 -8.19 -6.23
C THR A 72 -1.99 -8.76 -6.19
N ILE A 73 -1.70 -9.61 -5.20
CA ILE A 73 -0.43 -10.31 -5.02
C ILE A 73 -0.72 -11.83 -5.06
N PRO A 74 -0.70 -12.45 -6.26
CA PRO A 74 -1.14 -13.83 -6.44
C PRO A 74 -0.33 -14.84 -5.62
N ASP A 75 0.99 -14.69 -5.56
CA ASP A 75 1.90 -15.65 -4.93
C ASP A 75 1.66 -15.83 -3.42
N SER A 76 1.08 -14.82 -2.76
CA SER A 76 0.76 -14.85 -1.33
C SER A 76 -0.73 -14.92 -1.04
N ALA A 77 -1.58 -15.12 -2.07
CA ALA A 77 -3.04 -15.01 -1.94
C ALA A 77 -3.41 -13.75 -1.14
N SER A 78 -3.01 -12.57 -1.65
CA SER A 78 -3.25 -11.30 -0.98
C SER A 78 -3.86 -10.29 -1.93
N GLU A 79 -4.82 -9.53 -1.41
CA GLU A 79 -5.44 -8.39 -2.10
C GLU A 79 -5.63 -7.25 -1.09
N PRO A 80 -4.50 -6.61 -0.68
CA PRO A 80 -4.54 -5.49 0.24
C PRO A 80 -5.00 -4.21 -0.44
N GLU A 81 -5.56 -3.29 0.36
CA GLU A 81 -5.91 -1.93 -0.05
C GLU A 81 -4.91 -0.93 0.53
N PRO A 82 -3.81 -0.61 -0.17
CA PRO A 82 -2.93 0.46 0.26
C PRO A 82 -3.61 1.82 0.17
N ASP A 83 -3.26 2.71 1.09
CA ASP A 83 -3.80 4.08 1.09
C ASP A 83 -3.50 4.81 -0.22
N ILE A 84 -2.27 4.67 -0.74
CA ILE A 84 -1.91 5.13 -2.08
C ILE A 84 -1.02 4.08 -2.77
N ALA A 85 -1.39 3.72 -4.00
CA ALA A 85 -0.53 2.94 -4.89
C ALA A 85 -0.14 3.80 -6.11
N ILE A 86 1.16 3.92 -6.33
CA ILE A 86 1.71 4.58 -7.52
C ILE A 86 2.08 3.49 -8.52
N VAL A 87 1.34 3.45 -9.63
CA VAL A 87 1.39 2.32 -10.56
C VAL A 87 1.57 2.76 -12.01
N GLN A 88 1.91 1.83 -12.87
CA GLN A 88 1.99 2.04 -14.31
C GLN A 88 0.64 2.54 -14.86
N PRO A 89 0.62 3.49 -15.81
CA PRO A 89 -0.62 4.05 -16.37
C PRO A 89 -1.20 3.16 -17.48
N LEU A 90 -1.55 1.90 -17.19
CA LEU A 90 -2.05 0.91 -18.15
C LEU A 90 -3.49 1.14 -18.62
N GLY A 91 -4.14 2.19 -18.12
CA GLY A 91 -5.46 2.62 -18.63
C GLY A 91 -6.54 1.55 -18.43
N ARG A 92 -7.08 1.03 -19.55
CA ARG A 92 -8.22 0.10 -19.53
C ARG A 92 -7.88 -1.32 -19.08
N ASP A 93 -6.60 -1.70 -19.02
CA ASP A 93 -6.19 -3.03 -18.54
C ASP A 93 -6.64 -3.24 -17.08
N TYR A 94 -6.69 -2.16 -16.29
CA TYR A 94 -7.22 -2.17 -14.93
C TYR A 94 -8.75 -2.36 -14.81
N LEU A 95 -9.44 -2.57 -15.90
CA LEU A 95 -10.81 -3.09 -15.91
C LEU A 95 -10.86 -4.63 -15.78
N GLN A 96 -9.75 -5.31 -16.05
CA GLN A 96 -9.65 -6.77 -16.02
C GLN A 96 -9.03 -7.31 -14.74
N HIS A 97 -8.17 -6.50 -14.09
CA HIS A 97 -7.48 -6.88 -12.86
C HIS A 97 -7.02 -5.65 -12.09
N HIS A 98 -6.79 -5.78 -10.80
CA HIS A 98 -6.05 -4.81 -10.01
C HIS A 98 -4.56 -4.83 -10.37
N PRO A 99 -3.76 -3.79 -10.03
CA PRO A 99 -2.32 -3.81 -10.26
C PRO A 99 -1.66 -5.01 -9.60
N TYR A 100 -0.85 -5.71 -10.37
CA TYR A 100 0.06 -6.75 -9.87
C TYR A 100 1.39 -6.12 -9.41
N PRO A 101 2.25 -6.82 -8.65
CA PRO A 101 3.51 -6.29 -8.13
C PRO A 101 4.39 -5.63 -9.19
N GLU A 102 4.49 -6.21 -10.38
CA GLU A 102 5.26 -5.67 -11.51
C GLU A 102 4.72 -4.35 -12.08
N ASN A 103 3.47 -4.02 -11.79
CA ASN A 103 2.86 -2.75 -12.19
C ASN A 103 3.09 -1.63 -11.17
N ILE A 104 3.65 -1.93 -9.99
CA ILE A 104 3.73 -1.03 -8.86
C ILE A 104 5.13 -0.39 -8.78
N PHE A 105 5.17 0.94 -8.79
CA PHE A 105 6.39 1.67 -8.54
C PHE A 105 6.69 1.79 -7.05
N TRP A 106 5.70 2.18 -6.23
CA TRP A 106 5.75 2.13 -4.77
C TRP A 106 4.37 2.26 -4.15
N LEU A 107 4.28 1.90 -2.87
CA LEU A 107 3.08 1.98 -2.04
C LEU A 107 3.30 2.95 -0.88
N ILE A 108 2.22 3.56 -0.41
CA ILE A 108 2.22 4.45 0.75
C ILE A 108 1.07 4.07 1.67
N GLU A 109 1.35 3.98 2.98
CA GLU A 109 0.36 3.82 4.04
C GLU A 109 0.43 4.99 5.02
N PHE A 110 -0.72 5.48 5.45
CA PHE A 110 -0.86 6.51 6.46
C PHE A 110 -1.27 5.86 7.79
N SER A 111 -0.34 5.74 8.72
CA SER A 111 -0.53 4.97 9.94
C SER A 111 -0.81 5.87 11.13
N ASN A 112 -1.95 5.68 11.76
CA ASN A 112 -2.27 6.24 13.07
C ASN A 112 -2.39 5.12 14.11
N THR A 113 -3.38 4.23 13.96
CA THR A 113 -3.63 3.07 14.82
C THR A 113 -3.13 1.77 14.19
N SER A 114 -2.97 1.72 12.89
CA SER A 114 -2.53 0.57 12.08
C SER A 114 -1.01 0.36 12.06
N LEU A 115 -0.21 1.25 12.68
CA LEU A 115 1.25 1.30 12.50
C LEU A 115 1.95 -0.06 12.68
N ALA A 116 1.54 -0.88 13.64
CA ALA A 116 2.14 -2.19 13.87
C ALA A 116 1.88 -3.15 12.69
N LYS A 117 0.66 -3.13 12.12
CA LYS A 117 0.29 -3.92 10.93
C LYS A 117 1.09 -3.48 9.71
N ASP A 118 1.20 -2.17 9.49
CA ASP A 118 1.86 -1.60 8.33
C ASP A 118 3.38 -1.81 8.38
N LEU A 119 3.98 -1.72 9.58
CA LEU A 119 5.41 -1.92 9.78
C LEU A 119 5.84 -3.39 9.86
N ASP A 120 4.93 -4.35 9.98
CA ASP A 120 5.26 -5.77 10.04
C ASP A 120 4.57 -6.57 8.95
N ILE A 121 3.25 -6.72 9.00
CA ILE A 121 2.52 -7.65 8.11
C ILE A 121 2.54 -7.13 6.66
N LYS A 122 2.13 -5.89 6.41
CA LYS A 122 2.11 -5.31 5.06
C LYS A 122 3.52 -5.13 4.51
N ARG A 123 4.47 -4.66 5.34
CA ARG A 123 5.88 -4.53 4.93
C ARG A 123 6.44 -5.83 4.37
N LYS A 124 6.25 -6.93 5.11
CA LYS A 124 6.73 -8.25 4.68
C LYS A 124 5.98 -8.78 3.46
N ALA A 125 4.68 -8.60 3.39
CA ALA A 125 3.88 -8.99 2.23
C ALA A 125 4.36 -8.26 0.96
N TYR A 126 4.57 -6.95 1.04
CA TYR A 126 5.05 -6.14 -0.07
C TYR A 126 6.50 -6.47 -0.47
N ALA A 127 7.38 -6.70 0.51
CA ALA A 127 8.75 -7.11 0.24
C ALA A 127 8.82 -8.51 -0.41
N THR A 128 8.02 -9.46 0.07
CA THR A 128 7.92 -10.82 -0.51
C THR A 128 7.44 -10.76 -1.95
N ALA A 129 6.51 -9.87 -2.26
CA ALA A 129 6.03 -9.61 -3.63
C ALA A 129 7.03 -8.81 -4.49
N SER A 130 8.22 -8.50 -3.95
CA SER A 130 9.26 -7.71 -4.66
C SER A 130 8.82 -6.31 -5.07
N ILE A 131 7.86 -5.70 -4.36
CA ILE A 131 7.48 -4.30 -4.57
C ILE A 131 8.68 -3.43 -4.17
N PRO A 132 9.23 -2.60 -5.10
CA PRO A 132 10.58 -2.05 -4.96
C PRO A 132 10.72 -1.02 -3.83
N GLU A 133 9.63 -0.33 -3.50
CA GLU A 133 9.64 0.76 -2.53
C GLU A 133 8.32 0.83 -1.76
N TYR A 134 8.41 1.06 -0.45
CA TYR A 134 7.26 1.17 0.44
C TYR A 134 7.47 2.31 1.45
N TRP A 135 6.50 3.18 1.59
CA TRP A 135 6.50 4.32 2.49
C TRP A 135 5.42 4.17 3.55
N VAL A 136 5.78 4.45 4.81
CA VAL A 136 4.83 4.50 5.92
C VAL A 136 4.88 5.86 6.58
N MET A 137 3.78 6.58 6.49
CA MET A 137 3.56 7.89 7.11
C MET A 137 3.07 7.68 8.54
N ASN A 138 3.94 7.78 9.53
CA ASN A 138 3.53 7.74 10.94
C ASN A 138 2.96 9.09 11.36
N LEU A 139 1.64 9.22 11.37
CA LEU A 139 0.94 10.46 11.67
C LEU A 139 1.12 10.93 13.12
N LYS A 140 1.31 9.98 14.08
CA LYS A 140 1.53 10.32 15.51
C LYS A 140 2.84 11.05 15.73
N ASN A 141 3.91 10.57 15.09
CA ASN A 141 5.26 11.08 15.27
C ASN A 141 5.68 12.05 14.17
N ARG A 142 4.83 12.26 13.17
CA ARG A 142 5.14 13.06 11.97
C ARG A 142 6.45 12.61 11.33
N GLN A 143 6.53 11.34 10.98
CA GLN A 143 7.71 10.72 10.38
C GLN A 143 7.32 9.89 9.17
N LEU A 144 8.12 9.98 8.14
CA LEU A 144 8.10 9.10 6.97
C LEU A 144 9.14 8.00 7.16
N LYS A 145 8.70 6.74 7.19
CA LYS A 145 9.56 5.58 7.06
C LYS A 145 9.58 5.12 5.60
N VAL A 146 10.76 4.88 5.09
CA VAL A 146 10.98 4.47 3.70
C VAL A 146 11.71 3.15 3.68
N PHE A 147 11.11 2.17 3.04
CA PHE A 147 11.62 0.81 2.88
C PHE A 147 11.94 0.56 1.42
N ARG A 148 13.15 0.02 1.13
CA ARG A 148 13.66 -0.23 -0.22
C ARG A 148 14.45 -1.52 -0.29
N ASN A 149 14.72 -1.98 -1.53
CA ASN A 149 15.52 -3.16 -1.81
C ASN A 149 14.96 -4.42 -1.15
N PRO A 150 13.80 -4.94 -1.65
CA PRO A 150 13.21 -6.17 -1.12
C PRO A 150 14.15 -7.36 -1.33
N VAL A 151 14.46 -8.07 -0.24
CA VAL A 151 15.35 -9.24 -0.23
C VAL A 151 14.88 -10.21 0.85
N ASN A 152 14.72 -11.48 0.49
CA ASN A 152 14.36 -12.55 1.42
C ASN A 152 13.09 -12.27 2.26
N GLY A 153 12.07 -11.62 1.65
CA GLY A 153 10.78 -11.36 2.29
C GLY A 153 10.77 -10.17 3.24
N ASP A 154 11.80 -9.32 3.20
CA ASP A 154 11.82 -8.02 3.90
C ASP A 154 12.59 -6.99 3.07
N TYR A 155 12.59 -5.73 3.51
CA TYR A 155 13.36 -4.67 2.86
C TYR A 155 14.75 -4.53 3.51
N ALA A 156 15.80 -4.60 2.70
CA ALA A 156 17.18 -4.49 3.15
C ALA A 156 17.58 -3.05 3.56
N SER A 157 16.81 -2.06 3.15
CA SER A 157 17.07 -0.65 3.45
C SER A 157 15.86 -0.01 4.13
N GLU A 158 16.09 0.60 5.28
CA GLU A 158 15.11 1.41 6.01
C GLU A 158 15.72 2.79 6.30
N SER A 159 14.95 3.84 6.10
CA SER A 159 15.28 5.20 6.55
C SER A 159 14.08 5.86 7.17
N THR A 160 14.31 6.80 8.10
CA THR A 160 13.25 7.57 8.75
C THR A 160 13.56 9.06 8.60
N LEU A 161 12.58 9.81 8.10
CA LEU A 161 12.69 11.24 7.80
C LEU A 161 11.56 11.98 8.52
N ALA A 162 11.86 13.12 9.11
CA ALA A 162 10.86 14.05 9.66
C ALA A 162 10.76 15.32 8.82
N THR A 163 11.80 15.63 8.07
CA THR A 163 11.92 16.81 7.21
C THR A 163 12.83 16.49 6.03
N GLY A 164 13.01 17.45 5.14
CA GLY A 164 13.90 17.33 4.00
C GLY A 164 13.22 16.80 2.74
N GLU A 165 13.99 16.19 1.89
CA GLU A 165 13.56 15.76 0.56
C GLU A 165 13.85 14.27 0.33
N ILE A 166 12.99 13.62 -0.43
CA ILE A 166 13.18 12.26 -0.88
C ILE A 166 12.95 12.16 -2.40
N ARG A 167 13.68 11.27 -3.04
CA ARG A 167 13.47 10.90 -4.45
C ARG A 167 12.97 9.47 -4.52
N PRO A 168 11.80 9.21 -5.18
CA PRO A 168 11.36 7.85 -5.43
C PRO A 168 12.36 7.08 -6.28
N LEU A 169 12.51 5.77 -6.03
CA LEU A 169 13.49 4.94 -6.76
C LEU A 169 13.35 5.03 -8.28
N THR A 170 12.12 4.97 -8.77
CA THR A 170 11.84 4.97 -10.21
C THR A 170 11.93 6.37 -10.83
N PHE A 171 11.74 7.44 -10.04
CA PHE A 171 11.65 8.82 -10.53
C PHE A 171 12.69 9.70 -9.83
N GLN A 172 13.97 9.49 -10.14
CA GLN A 172 15.10 10.21 -9.53
C GLN A 172 15.15 11.69 -9.88
N ASP A 173 14.43 12.11 -10.93
CA ASP A 173 14.23 13.50 -11.32
C ASP A 173 13.18 14.23 -10.47
N VAL A 174 12.36 13.48 -9.72
CA VAL A 174 11.30 14.02 -8.87
C VAL A 174 11.80 14.20 -7.45
N VAL A 175 11.62 15.39 -6.92
CA VAL A 175 11.93 15.75 -5.52
C VAL A 175 10.63 15.88 -4.75
N VAL A 176 10.47 15.04 -3.75
CA VAL A 176 9.30 15.04 -2.86
C VAL A 176 9.68 15.64 -1.52
N SER A 177 9.02 16.72 -1.11
CA SER A 177 9.18 17.31 0.21
C SER A 177 8.51 16.44 1.27
N VAL A 178 9.30 15.93 2.22
CA VAL A 178 8.80 15.14 3.35
C VAL A 178 7.84 15.96 4.21
N GLN A 179 8.15 17.22 4.39
CA GLN A 179 7.34 18.14 5.18
C GLN A 179 5.95 18.31 4.58
N ARG A 180 5.87 18.51 3.25
CA ARG A 180 4.58 18.64 2.55
C ARG A 180 3.75 17.37 2.58
N LEU A 181 4.37 16.19 2.63
CA LEU A 181 3.65 14.92 2.82
C LEU A 181 3.09 14.76 4.24
N LEU A 182 3.76 15.34 5.26
CA LEU A 182 3.42 15.19 6.67
C LEU A 182 2.52 16.30 7.22
N GLU A 183 2.39 17.40 6.51
CA GLU A 183 1.65 18.60 6.96
C GLU A 183 0.44 18.93 6.07
N GLY A 184 0.40 18.42 4.85
CA GLY A 184 -0.62 18.70 3.82
C GLY A 184 -0.27 19.92 2.98
#